data_07e2ec2912583f49346856145d743d28
#
_entry.id   07e2ec2912583f49346856145d743d28
#
_cell.length_a   1.000
_cell.length_b   1.000
_cell.length_c   1.000
_cell.angle_alpha   90.00
_cell.angle_beta   90.00
_cell.angle_gamma   90.00
#
_symmetry.space_group_name_H-M   'P 1'
#
loop_
_entity.id
_entity.type
_entity.pdbx_description
1 polymer ?
#
loop_
_entity_poly.entity_id
_entity_poly.type
_entity_poly.pdbx_seq_one_letter_code
_entity_poly.pdbx_strand_id
1 'polypeptide(L)'
;KPPSPHMERSDDDSGKGRIVLATVKGDVHDIGKNLVDIILSNNGYEVVNIGIKQPIATILEVAEDKSADVVGMSGLLVKSTVVMKENLEEMNTRGVAEKFPVLLGGAALTRSYVENDLAEIYQGEVHYARDAFEGLKLMDTIMSAKRGEAH
;
A
#
# COMPACT_ATOMS: atom_id res chain seq x y z
N LYS A 1 -16.10 17.96 -4.76
CA LYS A 1 -16.12 17.84 -4.86
C LYS A 1 -15.98 17.90 -4.83
N PRO A 2 -15.74 18.03 -5.23
CA PRO A 2 -15.60 18.14 -5.41
C PRO A 2 -15.34 18.11 -5.49
N PRO A 3 -15.20 18.46 -5.83
CA PRO A 3 -14.98 18.49 -6.06
C PRO A 3 -14.66 18.48 -6.06
N SER A 4 -14.51 18.81 -6.36
CA SER A 4 -14.42 18.79 -6.57
C SER A 4 -14.16 18.74 -6.67
N PRO A 5 -13.97 19.08 -6.80
CA PRO A 5 -13.81 18.95 -7.10
C PRO A 5 -13.70 18.57 -7.00
N HIS A 6 -13.78 18.53 -7.21
CA HIS A 6 -13.88 17.97 -7.14
C HIS A 6 -14.11 17.34 -6.94
N MET A 7 -14.36 17.39 -6.92
CA MET A 7 -14.55 16.71 -6.95
C MET A 7 -14.78 15.93 -6.91
N GLU A 8 -15.31 16.17 -6.89
CA GLU A 8 -15.38 15.18 -7.14
C GLU A 8 -14.75 14.74 -7.84
N ARG A 9 -14.51 14.61 -7.39
CA ARG A 9 -13.74 14.16 -8.38
C ARG A 9 -14.40 13.07 -9.16
N SER A 10 -14.41 13.18 -10.39
CA SER A 10 -14.91 12.10 -11.16
C SER A 10 -13.88 10.98 -11.18
N ASP A 11 -14.32 9.81 -11.55
CA ASP A 11 -13.44 8.66 -11.54
C ASP A 11 -12.28 8.81 -12.48
N ASP A 12 -12.49 9.43 -13.61
CA ASP A 12 -11.39 9.62 -14.54
C ASP A 12 -10.39 10.64 -14.03
N ASP A 13 -10.83 11.55 -13.17
CA ASP A 13 -9.92 12.49 -12.55
C ASP A 13 -9.18 11.88 -11.40
N SER A 14 -9.58 10.71 -10.98
CA SER A 14 -8.86 10.04 -9.93
C SER A 14 -7.45 9.73 -10.35
N GLY A 15 -7.17 9.99 -11.61
CA GLY A 15 -5.87 9.68 -12.09
C GLY A 15 -5.65 8.20 -12.16
N LYS A 16 -4.54 7.75 -11.61
CA LYS A 16 -4.09 6.38 -11.84
C LYS A 16 -4.59 5.39 -10.81
N GLY A 17 -4.94 5.85 -9.61
CA GLY A 17 -5.39 4.95 -8.57
C GLY A 17 -5.19 5.54 -7.20
N ARG A 18 -5.57 4.78 -6.18
CA ARG A 18 -5.53 5.25 -4.80
C ARG A 18 -4.83 4.22 -3.92
N ILE A 19 -3.93 4.69 -3.06
CA ILE A 19 -3.19 3.82 -2.14
C ILE A 19 -3.28 4.38 -0.73
N VAL A 20 -3.46 3.49 0.24
CA VAL A 20 -3.33 3.85 1.66
C VAL A 20 -1.91 3.51 2.08
N LEU A 21 -1.21 4.48 2.68
CA LEU A 21 0.15 4.29 3.19
C LEU A 21 0.15 4.43 4.70
N ALA A 22 0.86 3.51 5.36
CA ALA A 22 0.95 3.53 6.82
C ALA A 22 2.29 2.98 7.27
N THR A 23 2.82 3.55 8.35
CA THR A 23 3.90 2.92 9.10
C THR A 23 3.24 1.99 10.10
N VAL A 24 3.73 0.75 10.18
CA VAL A 24 3.02 -0.30 10.92
C VAL A 24 3.08 -0.09 12.42
N LYS A 25 2.23 -0.82 13.12
CA LYS A 25 2.12 -0.77 14.57
C LYS A 25 3.49 -0.89 15.21
N GLY A 26 3.77 0.00 16.15
CA GLY A 26 5.01 -0.02 16.92
C GLY A 26 6.17 0.67 16.25
N ASP A 27 6.01 1.17 15.04
CA ASP A 27 7.10 1.80 14.30
C ASP A 27 6.78 3.27 14.07
N VAL A 28 7.81 4.12 14.19
CA VAL A 28 7.65 5.57 14.06
C VAL A 28 8.45 6.14 12.89
N HIS A 29 9.10 5.29 12.10
CA HIS A 29 9.99 5.75 11.03
C HIS A 29 9.19 5.96 9.76
N ASP A 30 9.04 7.21 9.34
CA ASP A 30 8.15 7.52 8.23
C ASP A 30 8.81 8.33 7.12
N ILE A 31 10.12 8.55 7.18
CA ILE A 31 10.78 9.33 6.12
C ILE A 31 10.62 8.64 4.77
N GLY A 32 10.90 7.34 4.70
CA GLY A 32 10.76 6.61 3.46
C GLY A 32 9.32 6.57 2.96
N LYS A 33 8.38 6.35 3.89
CA LYS A 33 6.97 6.33 3.54
C LYS A 33 6.52 7.68 2.97
N ASN A 34 6.96 8.76 3.59
CA ASN A 34 6.57 10.10 3.14
C ASN A 34 7.19 10.42 1.78
N LEU A 35 8.37 9.89 1.50
CA LEU A 35 8.96 10.06 0.19
C LEU A 35 8.14 9.31 -0.88
N VAL A 36 7.68 8.13 -0.56
CA VAL A 36 6.76 7.40 -1.46
C VAL A 36 5.51 8.23 -1.72
N ASP A 37 4.95 8.83 -0.64
CA ASP A 37 3.78 9.69 -0.77
C ASP A 37 4.04 10.81 -1.78
N ILE A 38 5.17 11.51 -1.62
CA ILE A 38 5.49 12.63 -2.51
C ILE A 38 5.61 12.17 -3.96
N ILE A 39 6.35 11.08 -4.18
CA ILE A 39 6.59 10.59 -5.53
C ILE A 39 5.29 10.12 -6.19
N LEU A 40 4.48 9.37 -5.46
CA LEU A 40 3.22 8.88 -6.02
C LEU A 40 2.24 10.02 -6.25
N SER A 41 2.14 10.95 -5.31
CA SER A 41 1.23 12.09 -5.45
C SER A 41 1.60 12.93 -6.66
N ASN A 42 2.88 13.14 -6.88
CA ASN A 42 3.34 13.93 -8.01
C ASN A 42 3.17 13.22 -9.35
N ASN A 43 2.85 11.93 -9.32
CA ASN A 43 2.72 11.14 -10.53
C ASN A 43 1.31 10.62 -10.76
N GLY A 44 0.32 11.29 -10.20
CA GLY A 44 -1.07 11.05 -10.56
C GLY A 44 -1.83 10.08 -9.65
N TYR A 45 -1.21 9.63 -8.57
CA TYR A 45 -1.91 8.76 -7.62
C TYR A 45 -2.49 9.56 -6.47
N GLU A 46 -3.59 9.09 -5.93
CA GLU A 46 -4.14 9.64 -4.71
C GLU A 46 -3.59 8.83 -3.55
N VAL A 47 -2.89 9.50 -2.63
CA VAL A 47 -2.26 8.83 -1.49
C VAL A 47 -3.00 9.23 -0.21
N VAL A 48 -3.47 8.23 0.51
CA VAL A 48 -4.09 8.44 1.82
C VAL A 48 -3.05 7.99 2.86
N ASN A 49 -2.27 8.94 3.35
CA ASN A 49 -1.16 8.68 4.25
C ASN A 49 -1.66 8.83 5.68
N ILE A 50 -1.80 7.72 6.40
CA ILE A 50 -2.43 7.76 7.72
C ILE A 50 -1.42 7.80 8.86
N GLY A 51 -0.13 7.88 8.54
CA GLY A 51 0.87 8.18 9.56
C GLY A 51 1.54 6.96 10.15
N ILE A 52 2.07 7.13 11.36
CA ILE A 52 2.89 6.11 12.02
C ILE A 52 2.06 5.30 13.01
N LYS A 53 2.62 4.15 13.43
CA LYS A 53 2.06 3.31 14.50
C LYS A 53 0.64 2.85 14.21
N GLN A 54 0.37 2.45 12.97
CA GLN A 54 -0.99 2.14 12.58
C GLN A 54 -1.28 0.64 12.67
N PRO A 55 -2.27 0.25 13.47
CA PRO A 55 -2.68 -1.16 13.54
C PRO A 55 -3.35 -1.58 12.24
N ILE A 56 -3.29 -2.87 11.93
CA ILE A 56 -3.88 -3.37 10.69
C ILE A 56 -5.37 -3.09 10.61
N ALA A 57 -6.07 -3.13 11.75
CA ALA A 57 -7.51 -2.86 11.74
C ALA A 57 -7.80 -1.46 11.22
N THR A 58 -7.00 -0.47 11.66
CA THR A 58 -7.17 0.91 11.21
C THR A 58 -6.80 1.05 9.73
N ILE A 59 -5.71 0.42 9.32
CA ILE A 59 -5.28 0.47 7.92
C ILE A 59 -6.40 -0.05 7.02
N LEU A 60 -6.98 -1.19 7.38
CA LEU A 60 -8.03 -1.80 6.56
C LEU A 60 -9.32 -1.01 6.60
N GLU A 61 -9.64 -0.42 7.74
CA GLU A 61 -10.82 0.42 7.84
C GLU A 61 -10.74 1.60 6.87
N VAL A 62 -9.58 2.25 6.84
CA VAL A 62 -9.38 3.38 5.93
C VAL A 62 -9.38 2.89 4.48
N ALA A 63 -8.73 1.76 4.20
CA ALA A 63 -8.67 1.23 2.85
C ALA A 63 -10.08 0.91 2.33
N GLU A 64 -10.93 0.35 3.17
CA GLU A 64 -12.31 0.07 2.76
C GLU A 64 -13.10 1.36 2.58
N ASP A 65 -12.97 2.27 3.54
CA ASP A 65 -13.72 3.51 3.52
C ASP A 65 -13.37 4.36 2.30
N LYS A 66 -12.11 4.38 1.91
CA LYS A 66 -11.64 5.19 0.78
C LYS A 66 -11.63 4.43 -0.52
N SER A 67 -12.03 3.18 -0.53
CA SER A 67 -12.02 2.34 -1.73
C SER A 67 -10.62 2.32 -2.35
N ALA A 68 -9.63 2.03 -1.52
CA ALA A 68 -8.25 2.01 -1.98
C ALA A 68 -8.01 0.84 -2.94
N ASP A 69 -7.09 1.04 -3.87
CA ASP A 69 -6.69 0.00 -4.81
C ASP A 69 -5.53 -0.83 -4.28
N VAL A 70 -4.70 -0.23 -3.43
CA VAL A 70 -3.47 -0.86 -2.93
C VAL A 70 -3.28 -0.42 -1.48
N VAL A 71 -2.70 -1.29 -0.67
CA VAL A 71 -2.30 -0.97 0.71
C VAL A 71 -0.78 -1.00 0.78
N GLY A 72 -0.16 0.09 1.24
CA GLY A 72 1.28 0.17 1.43
C GLY A 72 1.63 0.21 2.91
N MET A 73 2.55 -0.64 3.31
CA MET A 73 3.00 -0.69 4.71
C MET A 73 4.50 -0.49 4.76
N SER A 74 4.94 0.27 5.75
CA SER A 74 6.33 0.69 5.89
C SER A 74 6.79 0.45 7.32
N GLY A 75 8.08 0.19 7.49
CA GLY A 75 8.69 0.08 8.81
C GLY A 75 10.18 -0.10 8.66
N LEU A 76 10.93 0.35 9.66
CA LEU A 76 12.39 0.32 9.60
C LEU A 76 12.98 -0.86 10.35
N LEU A 77 12.30 -1.34 11.38
CA LEU A 77 12.87 -2.27 12.34
C LEU A 77 12.61 -3.72 11.94
N VAL A 78 13.46 -4.63 12.45
CA VAL A 78 13.23 -6.05 12.22
C VAL A 78 11.88 -6.47 12.77
N LYS A 79 11.50 -5.98 13.95
CA LYS A 79 10.19 -6.32 14.51
C LYS A 79 9.04 -5.84 13.63
N SER A 80 9.26 -4.81 12.83
CA SER A 80 8.22 -4.32 11.92
C SER A 80 7.97 -5.33 10.81
N THR A 81 8.98 -6.08 10.38
CA THR A 81 8.76 -7.12 9.37
C THR A 81 7.88 -8.24 9.91
N VAL A 82 7.98 -8.53 11.20
CA VAL A 82 7.11 -9.51 11.84
C VAL A 82 5.67 -9.00 11.86
N VAL A 83 5.50 -7.71 12.18
CA VAL A 83 4.17 -7.10 12.17
C VAL A 83 3.58 -7.14 10.77
N MET A 84 4.39 -6.87 9.75
CA MET A 84 3.92 -6.96 8.36
C MET A 84 3.42 -8.35 8.03
N LYS A 85 4.16 -9.37 8.44
CA LYS A 85 3.73 -10.75 8.22
C LYS A 85 2.39 -11.02 8.91
N GLU A 86 2.27 -10.60 10.17
CA GLU A 86 1.03 -10.77 10.91
C GLU A 86 -0.12 -10.02 10.24
N ASN A 87 0.16 -8.85 9.69
CA ASN A 87 -0.85 -8.08 9.00
C ASN A 87 -1.35 -8.81 7.74
N LEU A 88 -0.43 -9.41 7.00
CA LEU A 88 -0.82 -10.19 5.82
C LEU A 88 -1.68 -11.39 6.21
N GLU A 89 -1.32 -12.05 7.31
CA GLU A 89 -2.11 -13.17 7.81
C GLU A 89 -3.51 -12.72 8.23
N GLU A 90 -3.58 -11.55 8.87
CA GLU A 90 -4.88 -11.02 9.27
C GLU A 90 -5.73 -10.67 8.05
N MET A 91 -5.12 -10.12 7.00
CA MET A 91 -5.85 -9.82 5.78
C MET A 91 -6.39 -11.09 5.12
N ASN A 92 -5.62 -12.18 5.17
CA ASN A 92 -6.11 -13.46 4.71
C ASN A 92 -7.34 -13.89 5.51
N THR A 93 -7.24 -13.79 6.85
CA THR A 93 -8.33 -14.20 7.74
C THR A 93 -9.60 -13.39 7.48
N ARG A 94 -9.45 -12.10 7.20
CA ARG A 94 -10.60 -11.23 6.93
C ARG A 94 -11.14 -11.39 5.52
N GLY A 95 -10.46 -12.14 4.66
CA GLY A 95 -10.93 -12.37 3.31
C GLY A 95 -10.75 -11.19 2.38
N VAL A 96 -9.80 -10.30 2.66
CA VAL A 96 -9.59 -9.10 1.84
C VAL A 96 -8.31 -9.17 1.01
N ALA A 97 -7.59 -10.30 1.05
CA ALA A 97 -6.29 -10.39 0.39
C ALA A 97 -6.39 -10.19 -1.11
N GLU A 98 -7.42 -10.75 -1.75
CA GLU A 98 -7.56 -10.60 -3.19
C GLU A 98 -7.97 -9.20 -3.58
N LYS A 99 -8.57 -8.48 -2.65
CA LYS A 99 -9.03 -7.12 -2.91
C LYS A 99 -7.90 -6.11 -2.85
N PHE A 100 -6.90 -6.35 -1.99
CA PHE A 100 -5.85 -5.38 -1.72
C PHE A 100 -4.47 -5.94 -2.03
N PRO A 101 -3.91 -5.65 -3.20
CA PRO A 101 -2.47 -5.81 -3.41
C PRO A 101 -1.71 -4.99 -2.37
N VAL A 102 -0.56 -5.47 -1.93
CA VAL A 102 0.20 -4.84 -0.86
C VAL A 102 1.60 -4.50 -1.35
N LEU A 103 2.04 -3.28 -1.03
CA LEU A 103 3.44 -2.87 -1.20
C LEU A 103 4.09 -2.79 0.17
N LEU A 104 5.28 -3.35 0.30
CA LEU A 104 6.03 -3.31 1.54
C LEU A 104 7.37 -2.62 1.31
N GLY A 105 7.75 -1.76 2.25
CA GLY A 105 9.04 -1.08 2.19
C GLY A 105 9.65 -0.94 3.56
N GLY A 106 10.99 -0.82 3.60
CA GLY A 106 11.68 -0.60 4.85
C GLY A 106 13.04 -1.26 4.87
N ALA A 107 13.96 -0.71 5.67
CA ALA A 107 15.37 -1.10 5.64
C ALA A 107 15.60 -2.54 6.07
N ALA A 108 14.76 -3.08 6.94
CA ALA A 108 14.96 -4.44 7.44
C ALA A 108 14.40 -5.50 6.50
N LEU A 109 13.62 -5.10 5.49
CA LEU A 109 13.09 -6.04 4.51
C LEU A 109 14.13 -6.37 3.46
N THR A 110 14.01 -7.56 2.91
CA THR A 110 14.79 -7.95 1.73
C THR A 110 13.84 -8.40 0.66
N ARG A 111 14.30 -8.31 -0.59
CA ARG A 111 13.49 -8.77 -1.72
C ARG A 111 13.14 -10.24 -1.57
N SER A 112 14.11 -11.05 -1.17
CA SER A 112 13.89 -12.47 -1.01
C SER A 112 12.82 -12.77 0.03
N TYR A 113 12.86 -12.07 1.15
CA TYR A 113 11.87 -12.31 2.20
C TYR A 113 10.46 -11.99 1.72
N VAL A 114 10.31 -10.85 1.02
CA VAL A 114 8.98 -10.44 0.55
C VAL A 114 8.51 -11.33 -0.59
N GLU A 115 9.36 -11.56 -1.57
CA GLU A 115 8.92 -12.24 -2.80
C GLU A 115 8.86 -13.74 -2.66
N ASN A 116 9.57 -14.30 -1.70
CA ASN A 116 9.52 -15.76 -1.47
C ASN A 116 8.70 -16.10 -0.24
N ASP A 117 9.08 -15.55 0.94
CA ASP A 117 8.44 -15.97 2.18
C ASP A 117 7.06 -15.36 2.34
N LEU A 118 6.95 -14.04 2.20
CA LEU A 118 5.67 -13.38 2.43
C LEU A 118 4.71 -13.62 1.28
N ALA A 119 5.22 -13.74 0.07
CA ALA A 119 4.36 -14.00 -1.08
C ALA A 119 3.68 -15.36 -0.97
N GLU A 120 4.34 -16.33 -0.33
CA GLU A 120 3.70 -17.63 -0.11
C GLU A 120 2.60 -17.57 0.95
N ILE A 121 2.76 -16.66 1.91
CA ILE A 121 1.80 -16.53 3.01
C ILE A 121 0.56 -15.79 2.57
N TYR A 122 0.74 -14.67 1.86
CA TYR A 122 -0.37 -13.80 1.51
C TYR A 122 -1.17 -14.41 0.35
N GLN A 123 -2.49 -14.42 0.49
CA GLN A 123 -3.36 -14.98 -0.53
C GLN A 123 -3.62 -14.02 -1.69
N GLY A 124 -3.09 -12.82 -1.61
CA GLY A 124 -3.15 -11.82 -2.69
C GLY A 124 -1.75 -11.52 -3.19
N GLU A 125 -1.62 -10.36 -3.85
CA GLU A 125 -0.32 -9.90 -4.35
C GLU A 125 0.42 -9.12 -3.28
N VAL A 126 1.70 -9.43 -3.08
CA VAL A 126 2.55 -8.62 -2.22
C VAL A 126 3.86 -8.37 -2.96
N HIS A 127 4.33 -7.12 -2.90
CA HIS A 127 5.51 -6.67 -3.63
C HIS A 127 6.44 -5.91 -2.71
N TYR A 128 7.72 -5.95 -3.03
CA TYR A 128 8.75 -5.23 -2.29
C TYR A 128 9.16 -3.99 -3.08
N ALA A 129 9.05 -2.82 -2.45
CA ALA A 129 9.52 -1.57 -3.02
C ALA A 129 10.80 -1.18 -2.29
N ARG A 130 11.93 -1.28 -2.99
CA ARG A 130 13.22 -0.93 -2.41
C ARG A 130 13.31 0.55 -2.09
N ASP A 131 12.66 1.38 -2.93
CA ASP A 131 12.65 2.82 -2.75
C ASP A 131 11.39 3.39 -3.38
N ALA A 132 11.25 4.72 -3.31
CA ALA A 132 10.02 5.37 -3.77
C ALA A 132 9.83 5.23 -5.28
N PHE A 133 10.91 5.20 -6.04
CA PHE A 133 10.80 5.07 -7.49
C PHE A 133 10.35 3.67 -7.89
N GLU A 134 10.83 2.66 -7.18
CA GLU A 134 10.35 1.30 -7.42
C GLU A 134 8.89 1.20 -7.01
N GLY A 135 8.49 1.90 -5.94
CA GLY A 135 7.09 1.96 -5.54
C GLY A 135 6.21 2.51 -6.64
N LEU A 136 6.66 3.57 -7.31
CA LEU A 136 5.92 4.13 -8.43
C LEU A 136 5.79 3.13 -9.57
N LYS A 137 6.88 2.46 -9.91
CA LYS A 137 6.86 1.48 -10.99
C LYS A 137 5.89 0.34 -10.67
N LEU A 138 5.90 -0.12 -9.42
CA LEU A 138 4.99 -1.18 -9.00
C LEU A 138 3.53 -0.74 -9.05
N MET A 139 3.25 0.49 -8.62
CA MET A 139 1.89 1.00 -8.72
C MET A 139 1.43 1.04 -10.17
N ASP A 140 2.29 1.51 -11.08
CA ASP A 140 1.94 1.55 -12.50
C ASP A 140 1.64 0.15 -13.02
N THR A 141 2.44 -0.83 -12.62
CA THR A 141 2.24 -2.21 -13.04
C THR A 141 0.94 -2.78 -12.50
N ILE A 142 0.69 -2.59 -11.20
CA ILE A 142 -0.52 -3.11 -10.56
C ILE A 142 -1.77 -2.50 -11.18
N MET A 143 -1.76 -1.18 -11.35
CA MET A 143 -2.95 -0.50 -11.86
C MET A 143 -3.18 -0.79 -13.32
N SER A 144 -2.11 -0.98 -14.10
CA SER A 144 -2.26 -1.39 -15.49
C SER A 144 -2.91 -2.76 -15.60
N ALA A 145 -2.51 -3.70 -14.74
CA ALA A 145 -3.11 -5.03 -14.72
C ALA A 145 -4.57 -4.95 -14.33
N LYS A 146 -4.91 -4.12 -13.36
CA LYS A 146 -6.31 -3.96 -12.95
C LYS A 146 -7.16 -3.39 -14.09
N ARG A 147 -6.63 -2.40 -14.78
CA ARG A 147 -7.36 -1.81 -15.91
C ARG A 147 -7.50 -2.82 -17.05
N GLY A 148 -6.45 -3.60 -17.29
CA GLY A 148 -6.51 -4.65 -18.30
C GLY A 148 -7.56 -5.70 -17.98
N GLU A 149 -7.68 -6.04 -16.72
CA GLU A 149 -8.69 -7.01 -16.29
C GLU A 149 -10.11 -6.48 -16.53
N ALA A 150 -10.27 -5.17 -16.51
CA ALA A 150 -11.58 -4.57 -16.69
C ALA A 150 -12.03 -4.62 -18.15
N HIS A 151 -11.13 -4.90 -19.06
CA HIS A 151 -11.45 -5.00 -20.48
C HIS A 151 -11.73 -6.43 -20.86
#